data_9631c470205523815b62db5c3e557001
#
_entry.id   9631c470205523815b62db5c3e557001
#
_cell.length_a   1.000
_cell.length_b   1.000
_cell.length_c   1.000
_cell.angle_alpha   90.00
_cell.angle_beta   90.00
_cell.angle_gamma   90.00
#
_symmetry.space_group_name_H-M   'P 1'
#
loop_
_entity.id
_entity.type
_entity.pdbx_description
1 polymer ?
#
loop_
_entity_poly.entity_id
_entity_poly.type
_entity_poly.pdbx_seq_one_letter_code
_entity_poly.pdbx_strand_id
1 'polypeptide(L)'
;MARRPQPEISGFTQSFFERDEEAREFEPGDFILTKSTKMVGWLIRTGQLFRFKGKHAKWTHAALIVSKEGDLIEACGGGVIRSHISQYKKKEYHLIRLGEMADEKDRQKMVNFAEWCLRYDYGHLTIISVSLCLITGWKFLFGMDNRIICSALVAR
;
A
#
# COMPACT_ATOMS: atom_id res chain seq x y z
N MET A 1 5.90 5.42 26.51
CA MET A 1 5.69 6.70 25.82
C MET A 1 4.26 6.75 25.33
N ALA A 2 3.48 7.76 25.66
CA ALA A 2 2.07 7.85 25.31
C ALA A 2 1.92 8.05 23.78
N ARG A 3 1.18 7.16 23.11
CA ARG A 3 0.82 7.29 21.69
C ARG A 3 0.05 8.60 21.48
N ARG A 4 0.50 9.47 20.57
CA ARG A 4 -0.30 10.63 20.15
C ARG A 4 -1.57 10.10 19.47
N PRO A 5 -2.76 10.56 19.88
CA PRO A 5 -3.99 10.25 19.16
C PRO A 5 -3.87 10.82 17.74
N GLN A 6 -4.06 9.97 16.74
CA GLN A 6 -4.15 10.38 15.34
C GLN A 6 -5.59 10.88 15.10
N PRO A 7 -5.80 11.88 14.21
CA PRO A 7 -7.15 12.36 13.92
C PRO A 7 -7.99 11.22 13.36
N GLU A 8 -9.10 10.95 14.02
CA GLU A 8 -10.15 10.04 13.51
C GLU A 8 -10.75 10.70 12.26
N ILE A 9 -10.39 10.17 11.11
CA ILE A 9 -11.21 10.34 9.91
C ILE A 9 -12.33 9.32 10.06
N SER A 10 -13.58 9.75 10.12
CA SER A 10 -14.73 8.90 10.39
C SER A 10 -14.72 7.63 9.56
N GLY A 11 -14.62 6.48 10.21
CA GLY A 11 -14.85 5.17 9.63
C GLY A 11 -13.65 4.22 9.53
N PHE A 12 -12.40 4.68 9.61
CA PHE A 12 -11.23 3.79 9.68
C PHE A 12 -10.28 4.16 10.83
N THR A 13 -9.55 3.18 11.34
CA THR A 13 -8.57 3.36 12.40
C THR A 13 -7.17 3.20 11.85
N GLN A 14 -6.29 4.13 12.21
CA GLN A 14 -4.88 4.09 11.83
C GLN A 14 -4.00 3.82 13.05
N SER A 15 -3.18 2.77 12.99
CA SER A 15 -2.18 2.44 14.02
C SER A 15 -0.79 2.52 13.42
N PHE A 16 0.14 3.17 14.11
CA PHE A 16 1.54 3.26 13.72
C PHE A 16 2.36 2.25 14.50
N PHE A 17 3.19 1.49 13.81
CA PHE A 17 4.12 0.52 14.37
C PHE A 17 5.54 0.94 14.03
N GLU A 18 6.36 1.05 15.05
CA GLU A 18 7.79 1.32 14.93
C GLU A 18 8.55 0.03 14.58
N ARG A 19 9.85 0.19 14.34
CA ARG A 19 10.73 -0.96 14.13
C ARG A 19 10.68 -1.87 15.36
N ASP A 20 10.61 -3.19 15.13
CA ASP A 20 10.51 -4.26 16.12
C ASP A 20 9.15 -4.33 16.86
N GLU A 21 8.19 -3.50 16.49
CA GLU A 21 6.80 -3.66 16.87
C GLU A 21 6.03 -4.45 15.81
N GLU A 22 5.07 -5.29 16.23
CA GLU A 22 4.24 -6.09 15.33
C GLU A 22 2.78 -6.01 15.74
N ALA A 23 1.89 -5.78 14.78
CA ALA A 23 0.46 -5.86 14.99
C ALA A 23 0.05 -7.32 15.22
N ARG A 24 -0.96 -7.54 16.03
CA ARG A 24 -1.42 -8.90 16.41
C ARG A 24 -2.83 -9.23 15.96
N GLU A 25 -3.60 -8.21 15.61
CA GLU A 25 -5.00 -8.37 15.22
C GLU A 25 -5.18 -7.83 13.82
N PHE A 26 -5.69 -8.66 12.92
CA PHE A 26 -5.89 -8.35 11.52
C PHE A 26 -7.27 -8.80 11.07
N GLU A 27 -7.85 -8.04 10.16
CA GLU A 27 -9.01 -8.45 9.40
C GLU A 27 -8.71 -8.41 7.90
N PRO A 28 -9.18 -9.40 7.12
CA PRO A 28 -9.07 -9.37 5.68
C PRO A 28 -9.64 -8.04 5.13
N GLY A 29 -8.94 -7.41 4.18
CA GLY A 29 -9.30 -6.09 3.67
C GLY A 29 -8.60 -4.91 4.34
N ASP A 30 -8.08 -5.07 5.56
CA ASP A 30 -7.18 -4.08 6.14
C ASP A 30 -5.89 -3.98 5.31
N PHE A 31 -5.15 -2.89 5.42
CA PHE A 31 -3.93 -2.74 4.64
C PHE A 31 -2.83 -2.01 5.41
N ILE A 32 -1.61 -2.24 5.00
CA ILE A 32 -0.44 -1.54 5.54
C ILE A 32 0.11 -0.51 4.55
N LEU A 33 0.65 0.57 5.10
CA LEU A 33 1.42 1.58 4.38
C LEU A 33 2.84 1.62 4.94
N THR A 34 3.85 1.52 4.08
CA THR A 34 5.25 1.53 4.49
C THR A 34 6.13 2.30 3.52
N LYS A 35 7.39 2.51 3.90
CA LYS A 35 8.39 3.10 3.03
C LYS A 35 9.13 2.01 2.27
N SER A 36 9.10 2.07 0.94
CA SER A 36 9.96 1.23 0.12
C SER A 36 11.39 1.79 0.08
N THR A 37 12.38 0.94 0.31
CA THR A 37 13.80 1.28 0.19
C THR A 37 14.35 1.05 -1.22
N LYS A 38 13.53 0.49 -2.12
CA LYS A 38 13.93 0.19 -3.51
C LYS A 38 13.88 1.44 -4.39
N MET A 39 14.58 1.41 -5.53
CA MET A 39 14.66 2.52 -6.51
C MET A 39 13.28 3.06 -6.93
N VAL A 40 12.29 2.19 -7.07
CA VAL A 40 10.90 2.55 -7.38
C VAL A 40 10.29 3.44 -6.29
N GLY A 41 10.54 3.13 -5.01
CA GLY A 41 10.09 3.97 -3.90
C GLY A 41 10.73 5.36 -3.91
N TRP A 42 11.99 5.47 -4.34
CA TRP A 42 12.67 6.76 -4.52
C TRP A 42 12.03 7.59 -5.64
N LEU A 43 11.69 6.98 -6.79
CA LEU A 43 10.98 7.65 -7.90
C LEU A 43 9.61 8.18 -7.47
N ILE A 44 8.81 7.35 -6.77
CA ILE A 44 7.49 7.73 -6.25
C ILE A 44 7.64 8.90 -5.29
N ARG A 45 8.57 8.81 -4.33
CA ARG A 45 8.83 9.87 -3.36
C ARG A 45 9.26 11.17 -4.02
N THR A 46 10.13 11.12 -5.02
CA THR A 46 10.58 12.31 -5.75
C THR A 46 9.41 12.98 -6.47
N GLY A 47 8.55 12.21 -7.17
CA GLY A 47 7.36 12.73 -7.79
C GLY A 47 6.38 13.36 -6.79
N GLN A 48 6.17 12.72 -5.63
CA GLN A 48 5.32 13.25 -4.56
C GLN A 48 5.88 14.54 -3.93
N LEU A 49 7.20 14.64 -3.73
CA LEU A 49 7.86 15.85 -3.20
C LEU A 49 7.65 17.04 -4.12
N PHE A 50 7.80 16.85 -5.43
CA PHE A 50 7.58 17.91 -6.43
C PHE A 50 6.12 18.39 -6.43
N ARG A 51 5.15 17.49 -6.37
CA ARG A 51 3.72 17.83 -6.50
C ARG A 51 3.08 18.31 -5.19
N PHE A 52 3.42 17.71 -4.06
CA PHE A 52 2.74 17.93 -2.78
C PHE A 52 3.55 18.68 -1.73
N LYS A 53 4.66 19.32 -2.12
CA LYS A 53 5.54 20.09 -1.23
C LYS A 53 5.94 19.34 0.05
N GLY A 54 6.13 18.02 -0.06
CA GLY A 54 6.65 17.17 1.01
C GLY A 54 5.65 16.72 2.09
N LYS A 55 4.45 17.29 2.19
CA LYS A 55 3.51 16.97 3.27
C LYS A 55 2.96 15.54 3.25
N HIS A 56 2.89 14.90 2.08
CA HIS A 56 2.29 13.59 1.89
C HIS A 56 3.23 12.53 1.30
N ALA A 57 4.52 12.84 1.15
CA ALA A 57 5.53 11.96 0.54
C ALA A 57 6.12 10.93 1.52
N LYS A 58 5.37 10.49 2.52
CA LYS A 58 5.90 9.60 3.57
C LYS A 58 5.85 8.12 3.17
N TRP A 59 4.76 7.69 2.53
CA TRP A 59 4.49 6.30 2.22
C TRP A 59 4.62 6.04 0.73
N THR A 60 5.34 4.99 0.37
CA THR A 60 5.66 4.66 -1.02
C THR A 60 5.30 3.23 -1.40
N HIS A 61 4.75 2.47 -0.46
CA HIS A 61 4.33 1.09 -0.67
C HIS A 61 3.11 0.75 0.18
N ALA A 62 2.22 -0.06 -0.38
CA ALA A 62 1.02 -0.57 0.28
C ALA A 62 0.90 -2.09 0.06
N ALA A 63 0.36 -2.80 1.05
CA ALA A 63 0.03 -4.21 0.97
C ALA A 63 -1.32 -4.48 1.63
N LEU A 64 -2.15 -5.33 1.00
CA LEU A 64 -3.46 -5.71 1.49
C LEU A 64 -3.36 -6.93 2.40
N ILE A 65 -4.00 -6.90 3.55
CA ILE A 65 -4.13 -8.05 4.45
C ILE A 65 -5.25 -8.94 3.94
N VAL A 66 -4.96 -10.23 3.79
CA VAL A 66 -5.91 -11.20 3.21
C VAL A 66 -6.30 -12.32 4.18
N SER A 67 -5.65 -12.38 5.34
CA SER A 67 -5.99 -13.36 6.39
C SER A 67 -5.86 -12.75 7.79
N LYS A 68 -6.51 -13.39 8.79
CA LYS A 68 -6.40 -13.03 10.21
C LYS A 68 -5.04 -13.37 10.80
N GLU A 69 -4.30 -14.24 10.16
CA GLU A 69 -2.94 -14.65 10.52
C GLU A 69 -1.89 -13.61 10.10
N GLY A 70 -2.27 -12.64 9.25
CA GLY A 70 -1.38 -11.58 8.77
C GLY A 70 -0.73 -11.86 7.41
N ASP A 71 -1.34 -12.74 6.60
CA ASP A 71 -0.93 -12.88 5.21
C ASP A 71 -1.26 -11.61 4.42
N LEU A 72 -0.37 -11.24 3.53
CA LEU A 72 -0.46 -10.04 2.70
C LEU A 72 -0.42 -10.41 1.22
N ILE A 73 -1.08 -9.60 0.41
CA ILE A 73 -0.83 -9.54 -1.04
C ILE A 73 -0.34 -8.15 -1.37
N GLU A 74 0.77 -8.08 -2.08
CA GLU A 74 1.46 -6.84 -2.41
C GLU A 74 2.07 -6.86 -3.80
N ALA A 75 2.07 -5.69 -4.45
CA ALA A 75 2.72 -5.52 -5.75
C ALA A 75 4.17 -5.06 -5.55
N CYS A 76 5.12 -5.91 -5.88
CA CYS A 76 6.56 -5.69 -5.76
C CYS A 76 7.25 -5.74 -7.13
N GLY A 77 8.56 -5.44 -7.18
CA GLY A 77 9.33 -5.43 -8.42
C GLY A 77 9.34 -6.74 -9.22
N GLY A 78 8.96 -7.86 -8.60
CA GLY A 78 8.84 -9.17 -9.25
C GLY A 78 7.41 -9.57 -9.61
N GLY A 79 6.43 -8.68 -9.45
CA GLY A 79 5.01 -8.98 -9.69
C GLY A 79 4.15 -8.78 -8.43
N VAL A 80 2.92 -9.28 -8.49
CA VAL A 80 2.04 -9.36 -7.33
C VAL A 80 2.33 -10.67 -6.60
N ILE A 81 2.71 -10.57 -5.35
CA ILE A 81 3.15 -11.71 -4.54
C ILE A 81 2.38 -11.81 -3.23
N ARG A 82 2.31 -13.01 -2.68
CA ARG A 82 1.89 -13.26 -1.31
C ARG A 82 3.09 -13.13 -0.37
N SER A 83 2.91 -12.47 0.74
CA SER A 83 3.90 -12.28 1.79
C SER A 83 3.24 -12.38 3.17
N HIS A 84 3.96 -12.09 4.23
CA HIS A 84 3.43 -12.08 5.59
C HIS A 84 3.89 -10.84 6.34
N ILE A 85 3.05 -10.34 7.28
CA ILE A 85 3.30 -9.11 8.05
C ILE A 85 4.64 -9.14 8.79
N SER A 86 5.11 -10.30 9.21
CA SER A 86 6.40 -10.46 9.90
C SER A 86 7.60 -9.95 9.09
N GLN A 87 7.49 -9.85 7.75
CA GLN A 87 8.54 -9.25 6.91
C GLN A 87 8.70 -7.74 7.18
N TYR A 88 7.70 -7.13 7.79
CA TYR A 88 7.68 -5.71 8.12
C TYR A 88 8.12 -5.42 9.56
N LYS A 89 8.40 -6.42 10.39
CA LYS A 89 8.85 -6.28 11.78
C LYS A 89 10.06 -5.34 11.95
N LYS A 90 10.98 -5.33 10.99
CA LYS A 90 12.16 -4.43 11.00
C LYS A 90 11.94 -3.07 10.31
N LYS A 91 10.71 -2.74 9.97
CA LYS A 91 10.34 -1.51 9.25
C LYS A 91 9.24 -0.77 9.99
N GLU A 92 9.19 0.53 9.80
CA GLU A 92 8.03 1.33 10.22
C GLU A 92 6.88 1.12 9.24
N TYR A 93 5.69 0.90 9.74
CA TYR A 93 4.48 0.83 8.93
C TYR A 93 3.24 1.38 9.65
N HIS A 94 2.26 1.81 8.88
CA HIS A 94 0.92 2.09 9.38
C HIS A 94 0.01 0.93 9.01
N LEU A 95 -0.75 0.45 9.99
CA LEU A 95 -1.87 -0.45 9.76
C LEU A 95 -3.15 0.38 9.70
N ILE A 96 -3.86 0.29 8.61
CA ILE A 96 -5.16 0.92 8.38
C ILE A 96 -6.23 -0.15 8.49
N ARG A 97 -7.09 -0.01 9.50
CA ARG A 97 -8.24 -0.88 9.69
C ARG A 97 -9.47 -0.20 9.16
N LEU A 98 -10.19 -0.87 8.29
CA LEU A 98 -11.40 -0.34 7.67
C LEU A 98 -12.59 -0.30 8.64
N GLY A 99 -12.56 -1.08 9.73
CA GLY A 99 -13.64 -1.09 10.71
C GLY A 99 -15.01 -1.32 10.06
N GLU A 100 -15.94 -0.44 10.35
CA GLU A 100 -17.31 -0.49 9.80
C GLU A 100 -17.44 0.05 8.35
N MET A 101 -16.36 0.59 7.76
CA MET A 101 -16.38 1.07 6.37
C MET A 101 -16.48 -0.05 5.35
N ALA A 102 -16.13 -1.27 5.71
CA ALA A 102 -16.23 -2.44 4.84
C ALA A 102 -16.94 -3.58 5.58
N ASP A 103 -18.06 -4.01 5.05
CA ASP A 103 -18.76 -5.20 5.53
C ASP A 103 -17.99 -6.48 5.10
N GLU A 104 -18.43 -7.64 5.60
CA GLU A 104 -17.80 -8.93 5.31
C GLU A 104 -17.81 -9.25 3.80
N LYS A 105 -18.88 -8.85 3.10
CA LYS A 105 -19.00 -9.04 1.65
C LYS A 105 -18.00 -8.19 0.88
N ASP A 106 -17.77 -6.96 1.32
CA ASP A 106 -16.79 -6.07 0.69
C ASP A 106 -15.37 -6.54 0.98
N ARG A 107 -15.08 -6.97 2.21
CA ARG A 107 -13.80 -7.58 2.57
C ARG A 107 -13.49 -8.81 1.72
N GLN A 108 -14.48 -9.68 1.53
CA GLN A 108 -14.31 -10.87 0.68
C GLN A 108 -14.06 -10.50 -0.78
N LYS A 109 -14.72 -9.47 -1.32
CA LYS A 109 -14.45 -8.97 -2.68
C LYS A 109 -13.02 -8.44 -2.80
N MET A 110 -12.54 -7.69 -1.81
CA MET A 110 -11.15 -7.17 -1.79
C MET A 110 -10.13 -8.31 -1.81
N VAL A 111 -10.33 -9.31 -0.96
CA VAL A 111 -9.46 -10.51 -0.92
C VAL A 111 -9.49 -11.24 -2.25
N ASN A 112 -10.68 -11.55 -2.79
CA ASN A 112 -10.82 -12.26 -4.06
C ASN A 112 -10.15 -11.50 -5.21
N PHE A 113 -10.27 -10.18 -5.23
CA PHE A 113 -9.60 -9.35 -6.22
C PHE A 113 -8.08 -9.42 -6.07
N ALA A 114 -7.56 -9.31 -4.84
CA ALA A 114 -6.12 -9.41 -4.60
C ALA A 114 -5.56 -10.78 -5.00
N GLU A 115 -6.28 -11.86 -4.68
CA GLU A 115 -5.94 -13.23 -5.10
C GLU A 115 -5.89 -13.37 -6.63
N TRP A 116 -6.88 -12.79 -7.31
CA TRP A 116 -6.88 -12.76 -8.77
C TRP A 116 -5.67 -12.00 -9.33
N CYS A 117 -5.25 -10.94 -8.65
CA CYS A 117 -4.09 -10.13 -9.05
C CYS A 117 -2.74 -10.86 -8.93
N LEU A 118 -2.63 -12.00 -8.20
CA LEU A 118 -1.39 -12.79 -8.12
C LEU A 118 -0.86 -13.27 -9.49
N ARG A 119 -1.66 -13.15 -10.55
CA ARG A 119 -1.29 -13.51 -11.93
C ARG A 119 -0.65 -12.34 -12.71
N TYR A 120 -0.60 -11.15 -12.10
CA TYR A 120 -0.17 -9.95 -12.80
C TYR A 120 1.29 -9.61 -12.51
N ASP A 121 1.97 -9.12 -13.54
CA ASP A 121 3.31 -8.55 -13.40
C ASP A 121 3.27 -7.16 -12.76
N TYR A 122 4.40 -6.73 -12.24
CA TYR A 122 4.54 -5.40 -11.66
C TYR A 122 4.65 -4.31 -12.73
N GLY A 123 3.85 -3.25 -12.56
CA GLY A 123 3.76 -2.14 -13.52
C GLY A 123 4.90 -1.12 -13.43
N HIS A 124 6.15 -1.50 -13.67
CA HIS A 124 7.29 -0.58 -13.64
C HIS A 124 7.12 0.64 -14.57
N LEU A 125 6.65 0.41 -15.81
CA LEU A 125 6.41 1.48 -16.77
C LEU A 125 5.29 2.41 -16.32
N THR A 126 4.26 1.88 -15.67
CA THR A 126 3.18 2.67 -15.08
C THR A 126 3.71 3.59 -13.98
N ILE A 127 4.60 3.11 -13.12
CA ILE A 127 5.22 3.95 -12.08
C ILE A 127 6.10 5.05 -12.69
N ILE A 128 6.91 4.72 -13.69
CA ILE A 128 7.74 5.70 -14.38
C ILE A 128 6.85 6.77 -15.03
N SER A 129 5.78 6.38 -15.72
CA SER A 129 4.86 7.32 -16.36
C SER A 129 4.13 8.20 -15.34
N VAL A 130 3.63 7.63 -14.23
CA VAL A 130 3.01 8.40 -13.15
C VAL A 130 4.00 9.39 -12.53
N SER A 131 5.22 8.96 -12.26
CA SER A 131 6.28 9.83 -11.72
C SER A 131 6.60 10.97 -12.67
N LEU A 132 6.70 10.68 -13.96
CA LEU A 132 6.93 11.70 -15.00
C LEU A 132 5.75 12.68 -15.10
N CYS A 133 4.51 12.21 -15.05
CA CYS A 133 3.32 13.05 -14.99
C CYS A 133 3.33 13.99 -13.77
N LEU A 134 3.73 13.48 -12.60
CA LEU A 134 3.81 14.27 -11.37
C LEU A 134 4.88 15.36 -11.45
N ILE A 135 6.00 15.07 -12.09
CA ILE A 135 7.12 16.03 -12.24
C ILE A 135 6.83 17.08 -13.31
N THR A 136 6.33 16.67 -14.48
CA THR A 136 6.16 17.56 -15.64
C THR A 136 4.79 18.22 -15.68
N GLY A 137 3.79 17.70 -15.00
CA GLY A 137 2.38 18.11 -15.11
C GLY A 137 1.68 17.63 -16.39
N TRP A 138 2.37 16.90 -17.26
CA TRP A 138 1.82 16.36 -18.50
C TRP A 138 1.19 15.01 -18.26
N LYS A 139 0.04 14.73 -18.92
CA LYS A 139 -0.69 13.47 -18.77
C LYS A 139 -0.15 12.39 -19.70
N PHE A 140 1.04 11.87 -19.43
CA PHE A 140 1.57 10.69 -20.13
C PHE A 140 1.31 9.44 -19.30
N LEU A 141 0.34 8.64 -19.69
CA LEU A 141 0.07 7.36 -19.06
C LEU A 141 0.48 6.23 -20.01
N PHE A 142 1.63 5.62 -19.74
CA PHE A 142 2.04 4.39 -20.39
C PHE A 142 1.71 3.24 -19.45
N GLY A 143 0.56 2.61 -19.63
CA GLY A 143 0.17 1.37 -18.96
C GLY A 143 0.26 0.21 -19.96
N MET A 144 0.82 -0.93 -19.54
CA MET A 144 0.67 -2.18 -20.28
C MET A 144 -0.40 -3.01 -19.59
N ASP A 145 -1.28 -3.64 -20.36
CA ASP A 145 -2.26 -4.59 -19.84
C ASP A 145 -1.57 -5.68 -19.02
N ASN A 146 -2.26 -6.20 -18.00
CA ASN A 146 -1.78 -7.23 -17.08
C ASN A 146 -0.64 -6.80 -16.11
N ARG A 147 -0.55 -5.50 -15.75
CA ARG A 147 0.40 -5.00 -14.76
C ARG A 147 -0.27 -4.15 -13.70
N ILE A 148 0.10 -4.36 -12.46
CA ILE A 148 -0.48 -3.65 -11.31
C ILE A 148 0.63 -2.99 -10.48
N ILE A 149 0.33 -1.84 -9.88
CA ILE A 149 1.17 -1.17 -8.87
C ILE A 149 0.52 -1.29 -7.49
N CYS A 150 1.32 -1.18 -6.43
CA CYS A 150 0.87 -1.39 -5.05
C CYS A 150 -0.34 -0.52 -4.66
N SER A 151 -0.37 0.75 -5.04
CA SER A 151 -1.49 1.64 -4.76
C SER A 151 -2.76 1.26 -5.51
N ALA A 152 -2.66 0.75 -6.74
CA ALA A 152 -3.81 0.30 -7.53
C ALA A 152 -4.41 -1.01 -6.98
N LEU A 153 -3.59 -1.85 -6.35
CA LEU A 153 -4.06 -3.07 -5.68
C LEU A 153 -4.96 -2.75 -4.48
N VAL A 154 -4.62 -1.71 -3.72
CA VAL A 154 -5.37 -1.32 -2.52
C VAL A 154 -6.55 -0.37 -2.83
N ALA A 155 -6.49 0.40 -3.92
CA ALA A 155 -7.47 1.43 -4.26
C ALA A 155 -8.68 0.93 -5.09
N ARG A 156 -8.71 -0.34 -5.50
CA ARG A 156 -9.83 -0.96 -6.24
C ARG A 156 -10.70 -1.80 -5.35
#